data_ebb48b9f67e303377e0b00137bd30a6c
#
_entry.id   ebb48b9f67e303377e0b00137bd30a6c
#
_cell.length_a   1.000
_cell.length_b   1.000
_cell.length_c   1.000
_cell.angle_alpha   90.00
_cell.angle_beta   90.00
_cell.angle_gamma   90.00
#
_symmetry.space_group_name_H-M   'P 1'
#
loop_
_entity.id
_entity.type
_entity.pdbx_description
1 polymer ?
#
loop_
_entity_poly.entity_id
_entity_poly.type
_entity_poly.pdbx_seq_one_letter_code
_entity_poly.pdbx_strand_id
1 'polypeptide(L)'
;MLNQTAINGAVLQMVSHGLMTALFFAAIGMVYDRTHTRMVKDIGGLLKVMPFIATVFILAGLCSLGLPGLSGFVAEMTVFMGSWQNPETLYRVATILACASIVVTAVYILRAAGKTMFGPIVNQEHLSFTDAAWNERLAAIVLLAAILIMGIAPFVVTDIIYPGTEVMMQKILVHQ
;
A
#
# COMPACT_ATOMS: atom_id res chain seq x y z
N MET A 1 -3.67 8.67 22.53
CA MET A 1 -3.05 8.63 21.20
C MET A 1 -3.16 9.96 20.42
N LEU A 2 -3.94 10.90 20.90
CA LEU A 2 -4.17 12.15 20.19
C LEU A 2 -2.99 13.10 20.38
N ASN A 3 -2.06 13.10 19.45
CA ASN A 3 -1.04 14.13 19.28
C ASN A 3 -0.91 14.49 17.81
N GLN A 4 -0.30 15.63 17.51
CA GLN A 4 -0.18 16.16 16.16
C GLN A 4 0.49 15.17 15.19
N THR A 5 1.54 14.49 15.64
CA THR A 5 2.28 13.50 14.82
C THR A 5 1.39 12.31 14.46
N ALA A 6 0.66 11.74 15.43
CA ALA A 6 -0.21 10.60 15.17
C ALA A 6 -1.36 10.96 14.22
N ILE A 7 -1.97 12.15 14.36
CA ILE A 7 -3.05 12.61 13.49
C ILE A 7 -2.52 12.84 12.07
N ASN A 8 -1.37 13.49 11.92
CA ASN A 8 -0.74 13.66 10.61
C ASN A 8 -0.48 12.30 9.94
N GLY A 9 0.07 11.35 10.68
CA GLY A 9 0.27 10.00 10.20
C GLY A 9 -1.02 9.29 9.80
N ALA A 10 -2.09 9.46 10.56
CA ALA A 10 -3.39 8.87 10.24
C ALA A 10 -3.98 9.43 8.95
N VAL A 11 -3.91 10.73 8.72
CA VAL A 11 -4.37 11.36 7.47
C VAL A 11 -3.49 10.93 6.29
N LEU A 12 -2.16 10.89 6.47
CA LEU A 12 -1.24 10.33 5.48
C LEU A 12 -1.60 8.89 5.12
N GLN A 13 -1.95 8.08 6.13
CA GLN A 13 -2.33 6.69 5.93
C GLN A 13 -3.63 6.56 5.13
N MET A 14 -4.60 7.45 5.33
CA MET A 14 -5.83 7.44 4.52
C MET A 14 -5.51 7.69 3.04
N VAL A 15 -4.66 8.67 2.72
CA VAL A 15 -4.25 8.98 1.35
C VAL A 15 -3.42 7.85 0.75
N SER A 16 -2.40 7.39 1.48
CA SER A 16 -1.52 6.29 1.06
C SER A 16 -2.31 5.01 0.78
N HIS A 17 -3.21 4.64 1.70
CA HIS A 17 -4.05 3.47 1.55
C HIS A 17 -4.97 3.57 0.33
N GLY A 18 -5.57 4.74 0.10
CA GLY A 18 -6.41 4.97 -1.08
C GLY A 18 -5.65 4.76 -2.39
N LEU A 19 -4.46 5.36 -2.52
CA LEU A 19 -3.60 5.23 -3.71
C LEU A 19 -3.13 3.77 -3.92
N MET A 20 -2.64 3.14 -2.86
CA MET A 20 -2.17 1.76 -2.88
C MET A 20 -3.29 0.80 -3.25
N THR A 21 -4.46 0.95 -2.62
CA THR A 21 -5.62 0.09 -2.88
C THR A 21 -6.13 0.25 -4.30
N ALA A 22 -6.19 1.49 -4.81
CA ALA A 22 -6.56 1.75 -6.20
C ALA A 22 -5.60 1.03 -7.17
N LEU A 23 -4.28 1.13 -6.95
CA LEU A 23 -3.27 0.47 -7.76
C LEU A 23 -3.39 -1.06 -7.69
N PHE A 24 -3.61 -1.60 -6.49
CA PHE A 24 -3.72 -3.03 -6.26
C PHE A 24 -4.96 -3.62 -6.95
N PHE A 25 -6.11 -2.98 -6.79
CA PHE A 25 -7.34 -3.40 -7.47
C PHE A 25 -7.28 -3.21 -8.98
N ALA A 26 -6.64 -2.16 -9.48
CA ALA A 26 -6.39 -2.01 -10.91
C ALA A 26 -5.57 -3.18 -11.46
N ALA A 27 -4.48 -3.57 -10.76
CA ALA A 27 -3.66 -4.72 -11.15
C ALA A 27 -4.47 -6.04 -11.14
N ILE A 28 -5.29 -6.26 -10.10
CA ILE A 28 -6.17 -7.44 -10.02
C ILE A 28 -7.21 -7.42 -11.12
N GLY A 29 -7.79 -6.26 -11.43
CA GLY A 29 -8.73 -6.09 -12.54
C GLY A 29 -8.10 -6.47 -13.88
N MET A 30 -6.91 -5.94 -14.18
CA MET A 30 -6.15 -6.28 -15.39
C MET A 30 -5.85 -7.78 -15.51
N VAL A 31 -5.51 -8.45 -14.40
CA VAL A 31 -5.34 -9.92 -14.37
C VAL A 31 -6.66 -10.61 -14.66
N TYR A 32 -7.75 -10.20 -14.01
CA TYR A 32 -9.05 -10.82 -14.16
C TYR A 32 -9.64 -10.68 -15.58
N ASP A 33 -9.47 -9.52 -16.21
CA ASP A 33 -9.95 -9.28 -17.58
C ASP A 33 -9.32 -10.23 -18.60
N ARG A 34 -8.17 -10.79 -18.29
CA ARG A 34 -7.45 -11.75 -19.14
C ARG A 34 -7.66 -13.19 -18.72
N THR A 35 -7.66 -13.48 -17.44
CA THR A 35 -7.72 -14.85 -16.92
C THR A 35 -9.15 -15.33 -16.62
N HIS A 36 -10.10 -14.41 -16.46
CA HIS A 36 -11.48 -14.64 -16.03
C HIS A 36 -11.63 -15.48 -14.76
N THR A 37 -10.54 -15.59 -13.98
CA THR A 37 -10.50 -16.30 -12.68
C THR A 37 -9.91 -15.44 -11.59
N ARG A 38 -10.38 -15.65 -10.34
CA ARG A 38 -9.83 -15.05 -9.11
C ARG A 38 -9.20 -16.10 -8.20
N MET A 39 -9.16 -17.34 -8.65
CA MET A 39 -8.65 -18.43 -7.83
C MET A 39 -7.13 -18.51 -7.96
N VAL A 40 -6.43 -18.30 -6.86
CA VAL A 40 -4.95 -18.33 -6.81
C VAL A 40 -4.36 -19.64 -7.32
N LYS A 41 -5.08 -20.75 -7.16
CA LYS A 41 -4.64 -22.08 -7.63
C LYS A 41 -4.59 -22.21 -9.15
N ASP A 42 -5.40 -21.41 -9.85
CA ASP A 42 -5.53 -21.45 -11.32
C ASP A 42 -4.60 -20.43 -12.00
N ILE A 43 -3.92 -19.60 -11.20
CA ILE A 43 -3.05 -18.51 -11.67
C ILE A 43 -1.63 -18.80 -11.20
N GLY A 44 -0.64 -18.73 -12.11
CA GLY A 44 0.77 -18.87 -11.78
C GLY A 44 1.68 -18.45 -12.92
N GLY A 45 2.87 -17.95 -12.58
CA GLY A 45 3.88 -17.58 -13.56
C GLY A 45 3.54 -16.33 -14.40
N LEU A 46 2.63 -15.47 -13.94
CA LEU A 46 2.17 -14.32 -14.71
C LEU A 46 3.27 -13.33 -15.08
N LEU A 47 4.35 -13.26 -14.29
CA LEU A 47 5.50 -12.40 -14.60
C LEU A 47 6.13 -12.72 -15.96
N LYS A 48 6.04 -13.96 -16.43
CA LYS A 48 6.60 -14.39 -17.72
C LYS A 48 5.73 -13.96 -18.91
N VAL A 49 4.43 -13.79 -18.67
CA VAL A 49 3.43 -13.52 -19.71
C VAL A 49 3.00 -12.04 -19.72
N MET A 50 2.78 -11.50 -18.54
CA MET A 50 2.29 -10.12 -18.33
C MET A 50 3.23 -9.36 -17.39
N PRO A 51 4.47 -9.06 -17.79
CA PRO A 51 5.50 -8.51 -16.90
C PRO A 51 5.13 -7.15 -16.32
N PHE A 52 4.45 -6.28 -17.07
CA PHE A 52 4.03 -4.99 -16.56
C PHE A 52 2.98 -5.13 -15.45
N ILE A 53 1.92 -5.89 -15.70
CA ILE A 53 0.84 -6.11 -14.71
C ILE A 53 1.40 -6.78 -13.46
N ALA A 54 2.26 -7.79 -13.62
CA ALA A 54 2.90 -8.48 -12.50
C ALA A 54 3.79 -7.55 -11.67
N THR A 55 4.55 -6.66 -12.33
CA THR A 55 5.39 -5.66 -11.64
C THR A 55 4.54 -4.68 -10.85
N VAL A 56 3.45 -4.16 -11.45
CA VAL A 56 2.51 -3.26 -10.76
C VAL A 56 1.90 -3.93 -9.54
N PHE A 57 1.47 -5.18 -9.67
CA PHE A 57 0.92 -5.97 -8.56
C PHE A 57 1.94 -6.14 -7.42
N ILE A 58 3.19 -6.49 -7.74
CA ILE A 58 4.25 -6.65 -6.75
C ILE A 58 4.53 -5.32 -6.05
N LEU A 59 4.66 -4.21 -6.79
CA LEU A 59 4.92 -2.89 -6.22
C LEU A 59 3.77 -2.40 -5.32
N ALA A 60 2.52 -2.64 -5.71
CA ALA A 60 1.36 -2.36 -4.87
C ALA A 60 1.39 -3.19 -3.58
N GLY A 61 1.75 -4.47 -3.67
CA GLY A 61 1.96 -5.34 -2.52
C GLY A 61 3.06 -4.86 -1.60
N LEU A 62 4.21 -4.45 -2.15
CA LEU A 62 5.33 -3.89 -1.37
C LEU A 62 4.95 -2.56 -0.69
N CYS A 63 4.12 -1.74 -1.33
CA CYS A 63 3.57 -0.54 -0.71
C CYS A 63 2.68 -0.89 0.50
N SER A 64 1.87 -1.93 0.37
CA SER A 64 1.04 -2.46 1.46
C SER A 64 1.84 -3.05 2.63
N LEU A 65 3.10 -3.41 2.41
CA LEU A 65 4.02 -3.89 3.45
C LEU A 65 4.75 -2.75 4.17
N GLY A 66 4.51 -1.50 3.78
CA GLY A 66 5.28 -0.38 4.32
C GLY A 66 6.77 -0.44 3.94
N LEU A 67 7.10 -0.81 2.69
CA LEU A 67 8.50 -0.83 2.26
C LEU A 67 9.06 0.59 2.17
N PRO A 68 10.27 0.88 2.73
CA PRO A 68 10.91 2.18 2.62
C PRO A 68 11.00 2.69 1.16
N GLY A 69 10.67 3.96 0.96
CA GLY A 69 10.58 4.58 -0.37
C GLY A 69 9.17 4.59 -0.98
N LEU A 70 8.21 3.91 -0.36
CA LEU A 70 6.81 3.91 -0.75
C LEU A 70 5.95 4.64 0.30
N SER A 71 4.80 5.14 -0.12
CA SER A 71 3.93 5.98 0.73
C SER A 71 3.47 5.29 2.02
N GLY A 72 3.24 3.98 1.99
CA GLY A 72 2.83 3.19 3.15
C GLY A 72 3.81 3.30 4.31
N PHE A 73 5.11 3.18 4.04
CA PHE A 73 6.16 3.28 5.06
C PHE A 73 6.11 4.61 5.82
N VAL A 74 6.06 5.72 5.09
CA VAL A 74 6.07 7.07 5.69
C VAL A 74 4.85 7.26 6.60
N ALA A 75 3.69 6.86 6.12
CA ALA A 75 2.45 6.99 6.85
C ALA A 75 2.43 6.13 8.12
N GLU A 76 2.78 4.84 8.02
CA GLU A 76 2.83 3.91 9.15
C GLU A 76 3.86 4.33 10.20
N MET A 77 5.08 4.67 9.78
CA MET A 77 6.13 5.13 10.69
C MET A 77 5.72 6.41 11.42
N THR A 78 5.04 7.34 10.77
CA THR A 78 4.54 8.57 11.40
C THR A 78 3.49 8.25 12.47
N VAL A 79 2.57 7.31 12.19
CA VAL A 79 1.59 6.84 13.19
C VAL A 79 2.29 6.16 14.37
N PHE A 80 3.25 5.27 14.12
CA PHE A 80 3.96 4.55 15.17
C PHE A 80 4.77 5.50 16.06
N MET A 81 5.50 6.45 15.46
CA MET A 81 6.23 7.47 16.22
C MET A 81 5.30 8.33 17.08
N GLY A 82 4.18 8.79 16.51
CA GLY A 82 3.19 9.57 17.25
C GLY A 82 2.54 8.77 18.37
N SER A 83 2.23 7.52 18.14
CA SER A 83 1.66 6.62 19.15
C SER A 83 2.65 6.33 20.28
N TRP A 84 3.91 6.13 19.97
CA TRP A 84 5.00 5.85 20.95
C TRP A 84 5.31 7.02 21.88
N GLN A 85 5.09 8.25 21.42
CA GLN A 85 5.27 9.46 22.23
C GLN A 85 4.31 9.55 23.41
N ASN A 86 3.22 8.81 23.41
CA ASN A 86 2.30 8.76 24.55
C ASN A 86 2.95 7.99 25.70
N PRO A 87 2.99 8.56 26.95
CA PRO A 87 3.63 7.94 28.10
C PRO A 87 2.88 6.71 28.63
N GLU A 88 1.60 6.55 28.31
CA GLU A 88 0.78 5.44 28.81
C GLU A 88 1.24 4.09 28.23
N THR A 89 1.40 3.11 29.10
CA THR A 89 1.85 1.76 28.74
C THR A 89 0.94 1.09 27.70
N LEU A 90 -0.37 1.34 27.78
CA LEU A 90 -1.34 0.77 26.86
C LEU A 90 -1.02 1.14 25.39
N TYR A 91 -0.72 2.41 25.11
CA TYR A 91 -0.40 2.86 23.74
C TYR A 91 0.92 2.33 23.23
N ARG A 92 1.91 2.19 24.12
CA ARG A 92 3.21 1.58 23.76
C ARG A 92 3.05 0.09 23.41
N VAL A 93 2.28 -0.65 24.20
CA VAL A 93 1.98 -2.06 23.92
C VAL A 93 1.20 -2.19 22.59
N ALA A 94 0.19 -1.34 22.39
CA ALA A 94 -0.57 -1.31 21.15
C ALA A 94 0.33 -1.03 19.92
N THR A 95 1.29 -0.11 20.05
CA THR A 95 2.26 0.19 18.99
C THR A 95 3.16 -1.00 18.68
N ILE A 96 3.67 -1.70 19.70
CA ILE A 96 4.48 -2.91 19.51
C ILE A 96 3.68 -4.00 18.78
N LEU A 97 2.43 -4.24 19.19
CA LEU A 97 1.56 -5.23 18.54
C LEU A 97 1.24 -4.84 17.10
N ALA A 98 1.01 -3.55 16.83
CA ALA A 98 0.78 -3.04 15.48
C ALA A 98 2.03 -3.22 14.60
N CYS A 99 3.23 -2.90 15.09
CA CYS A 99 4.48 -3.18 14.39
C CYS A 99 4.67 -4.69 14.12
N ALA A 100 4.36 -5.55 15.09
CA ALA A 100 4.47 -6.99 14.92
C ALA A 100 3.48 -7.52 13.86
N SER A 101 2.31 -6.90 13.69
CA SER A 101 1.33 -7.30 12.67
C SER A 101 1.84 -7.12 11.24
N ILE A 102 2.83 -6.25 10.99
CA ILE A 102 3.46 -6.07 9.67
C ILE A 102 4.08 -7.39 9.19
N VAL A 103 4.65 -8.18 10.10
CA VAL A 103 5.23 -9.50 9.75
C VAL A 103 4.15 -10.43 9.18
N VAL A 104 2.95 -10.43 9.77
CA VAL A 104 1.84 -11.25 9.28
C VAL A 104 1.39 -10.77 7.90
N THR A 105 1.29 -9.45 7.71
CA THR A 105 0.98 -8.85 6.41
C THR A 105 2.02 -9.25 5.36
N ALA A 106 3.31 -9.20 5.70
CA ALA A 106 4.40 -9.61 4.82
C ALA A 106 4.24 -11.06 4.36
N VAL A 107 3.93 -11.96 5.27
CA VAL A 107 3.77 -13.39 4.94
C VAL A 107 2.68 -13.61 3.91
N TYR A 108 1.49 -13.05 4.10
CA TYR A 108 0.39 -13.33 3.15
C TYR A 108 0.54 -12.60 1.82
N ILE A 109 1.02 -11.37 1.80
CA ILE A 109 1.26 -10.61 0.55
C ILE A 109 2.36 -11.27 -0.29
N LEU A 110 3.51 -11.57 0.31
CA LEU A 110 4.62 -12.21 -0.41
C LEU A 110 4.25 -13.62 -0.88
N ARG A 111 3.45 -14.33 -0.09
CA ARG A 111 2.95 -15.65 -0.46
C ARG A 111 1.95 -15.58 -1.63
N ALA A 112 1.06 -14.57 -1.64
CA ALA A 112 0.15 -14.34 -2.75
C ALA A 112 0.92 -13.98 -4.03
N ALA A 113 1.83 -13.01 -3.96
CA ALA A 113 2.67 -12.61 -5.09
C ALA A 113 3.55 -13.77 -5.59
N GLY A 114 4.15 -14.53 -4.67
CA GLY A 114 4.97 -15.71 -4.99
C GLY A 114 4.20 -16.77 -5.77
N LYS A 115 2.96 -17.04 -5.39
CA LYS A 115 2.13 -18.06 -6.04
C LYS A 115 1.55 -17.61 -7.37
N THR A 116 1.19 -16.34 -7.52
CA THR A 116 0.49 -15.84 -8.71
C THR A 116 1.43 -15.27 -9.76
N MET A 117 2.44 -14.50 -9.35
CA MET A 117 3.33 -13.81 -10.27
C MET A 117 4.54 -14.66 -10.65
N PHE A 118 5.06 -15.46 -9.71
CA PHE A 118 6.23 -16.31 -9.91
C PHE A 118 5.86 -17.78 -10.12
N GLY A 119 6.88 -18.58 -10.41
CA GLY A 119 6.73 -20.04 -10.59
C GLY A 119 6.43 -20.48 -12.02
N PRO A 120 5.97 -21.74 -12.21
CA PRO A 120 5.55 -22.24 -13.50
C PRO A 120 4.20 -21.68 -13.92
N ILE A 121 3.97 -21.63 -15.23
CA ILE A 121 2.66 -21.30 -15.78
C ILE A 121 1.72 -22.48 -15.53
N VAL A 122 0.61 -22.23 -14.85
CA VAL A 122 -0.34 -23.28 -14.44
C VAL A 122 -1.25 -23.67 -15.61
N ASN A 123 -1.73 -22.67 -16.37
CA ASN A 123 -2.59 -22.92 -17.52
C ASN A 123 -1.88 -22.47 -18.81
N GLN A 124 -1.79 -23.36 -19.79
CA GLN A 124 -1.16 -23.09 -21.09
C GLN A 124 -1.87 -22.00 -21.91
N GLU A 125 -3.17 -21.80 -21.71
CA GLU A 125 -3.95 -20.70 -22.33
C GLU A 125 -3.40 -19.33 -21.95
N HIS A 126 -2.81 -19.20 -20.76
CA HIS A 126 -2.22 -17.95 -20.28
C HIS A 126 -1.06 -17.46 -21.15
N LEU A 127 -0.39 -18.35 -21.90
CA LEU A 127 0.70 -18.00 -22.83
C LEU A 127 0.28 -17.05 -23.96
N SER A 128 -1.02 -17.04 -24.30
CA SER A 128 -1.58 -16.20 -25.36
C SER A 128 -2.00 -14.81 -24.89
N PHE A 129 -1.96 -14.54 -23.59
CA PHE A 129 -2.46 -13.28 -23.03
C PHE A 129 -1.52 -12.11 -23.34
N THR A 130 -2.12 -10.98 -23.65
CA THR A 130 -1.40 -9.72 -23.85
C THR A 130 -1.21 -8.99 -22.53
N ASP A 131 -0.09 -8.30 -22.39
CA ASP A 131 0.18 -7.44 -21.23
C ASP A 131 -0.72 -6.19 -21.25
N ALA A 132 -0.55 -5.29 -20.29
CA ALA A 132 -1.36 -4.10 -20.12
C ALA A 132 -1.49 -3.25 -21.38
N ALA A 133 -2.70 -2.81 -21.69
CA ALA A 133 -2.98 -1.84 -22.74
C ALA A 133 -2.45 -0.44 -22.35
N TRP A 134 -2.34 0.47 -23.32
CA TRP A 134 -1.75 1.79 -23.07
C TRP A 134 -2.48 2.61 -22.00
N ASN A 135 -3.81 2.61 -22.02
CA ASN A 135 -4.65 3.27 -21.01
C ASN A 135 -4.46 2.69 -19.60
N GLU A 136 -4.35 1.35 -19.49
CA GLU A 136 -4.08 0.65 -18.24
C GLU A 136 -2.70 1.00 -17.69
N ARG A 137 -1.69 1.04 -18.58
CA ARG A 137 -0.32 1.44 -18.22
C ARG A 137 -0.28 2.87 -17.69
N LEU A 138 -0.94 3.79 -18.38
CA LEU A 138 -0.99 5.20 -17.96
C LEU A 138 -1.60 5.35 -16.56
N ALA A 139 -2.75 4.71 -16.32
CA ALA A 139 -3.40 4.76 -15.02
C ALA A 139 -2.51 4.18 -13.90
N ALA A 140 -1.90 3.03 -14.14
CA ALA A 140 -1.00 2.39 -13.16
C ALA A 140 0.26 3.23 -12.91
N ILE A 141 0.86 3.84 -13.93
CA ILE A 141 2.04 4.70 -13.81
C ILE A 141 1.72 5.95 -12.99
N VAL A 142 0.57 6.59 -13.23
CA VAL A 142 0.15 7.79 -12.47
C VAL A 142 -0.03 7.45 -10.98
N LEU A 143 -0.70 6.36 -10.67
CA LEU A 143 -0.89 5.92 -9.28
C LEU A 143 0.45 5.55 -8.63
N LEU A 144 1.31 4.83 -9.34
CA LEU A 144 2.63 4.45 -8.83
C LEU A 144 3.53 5.67 -8.62
N ALA A 145 3.50 6.64 -9.53
CA ALA A 145 4.24 7.88 -9.38
C ALA A 145 3.78 8.66 -8.13
N ALA A 146 2.47 8.75 -7.88
CA ALA A 146 1.94 9.37 -6.67
C ALA A 146 2.42 8.66 -5.39
N ILE A 147 2.42 7.31 -5.38
CA ILE A 147 2.93 6.50 -4.26
C ILE A 147 4.42 6.77 -4.02
N LEU A 148 5.24 6.83 -5.09
CA LEU A 148 6.67 7.08 -5.00
C LEU A 148 6.98 8.52 -4.55
N ILE A 149 6.28 9.51 -5.09
CA ILE A 149 6.45 10.91 -4.68
C ILE A 149 6.15 11.04 -3.18
N MET A 150 5.06 10.48 -2.72
CA MET A 150 4.67 10.51 -1.31
C MET A 150 5.64 9.72 -0.41
N GLY A 151 6.27 8.66 -0.93
CA GLY A 151 7.26 7.85 -0.20
C GLY A 151 8.64 8.49 -0.12
N ILE A 152 9.08 9.19 -1.17
CA ILE A 152 10.43 9.80 -1.27
C ILE A 152 10.42 11.25 -0.80
N ALA A 153 9.36 11.99 -1.10
CA ALA A 153 9.19 13.40 -0.77
C ALA A 153 7.88 13.64 0.03
N PRO A 154 7.76 13.10 1.24
CA PRO A 154 6.51 13.16 2.02
C PRO A 154 6.10 14.59 2.38
N PHE A 155 7.03 15.54 2.40
CA PHE A 155 6.76 16.95 2.69
C PHE A 155 5.74 17.56 1.71
N VAL A 156 5.70 17.09 0.46
CA VAL A 156 4.73 17.57 -0.54
C VAL A 156 3.27 17.38 -0.07
N VAL A 157 3.00 16.30 0.66
CA VAL A 157 1.67 15.98 1.17
C VAL A 157 1.50 16.43 2.61
N THR A 158 2.54 16.33 3.45
CA THR A 158 2.48 16.75 4.86
C THR A 158 2.25 18.24 5.00
N ASP A 159 2.85 19.08 4.14
CA ASP A 159 2.67 20.52 4.18
C ASP A 159 1.23 20.95 3.87
N ILE A 160 0.54 20.15 3.05
CA ILE A 160 -0.89 20.39 2.73
C ILE A 160 -1.80 19.92 3.88
N ILE A 161 -1.44 18.82 4.54
CA ILE A 161 -2.24 18.20 5.61
C ILE A 161 -2.09 18.96 6.93
N TYR A 162 -0.90 19.45 7.24
CA TYR A 162 -0.53 20.01 8.54
C TYR A 162 -1.48 21.10 9.03
N PRO A 163 -1.83 22.15 8.25
CA PRO A 163 -2.73 23.20 8.72
C PRO A 163 -4.12 22.68 9.13
N GLY A 164 -4.64 21.71 8.38
CA GLY A 164 -5.94 21.11 8.66
C GLY A 164 -5.94 20.26 9.95
N THR A 165 -4.91 19.49 10.16
CA THR A 165 -4.75 18.63 11.35
C THR A 165 -4.45 19.46 12.61
N GLU A 166 -3.77 20.59 12.48
CA GLU A 166 -3.53 21.52 13.58
C GLU A 166 -4.84 22.11 14.10
N VAL A 167 -5.70 22.61 13.20
CA VAL A 167 -7.04 23.12 13.56
C VAL A 167 -7.89 22.02 14.21
N MET A 168 -7.79 20.79 13.70
CA MET A 168 -8.49 19.64 14.27
C MET A 168 -8.03 19.35 15.70
N MET A 169 -6.71 19.36 15.95
CA MET A 169 -6.14 19.16 17.28
C MET A 169 -6.58 20.24 18.27
N GLN A 170 -6.54 21.51 17.85
CA GLN A 170 -6.99 22.62 18.71
C GLN A 170 -8.45 22.45 19.15
N LYS A 171 -9.34 22.07 18.24
CA LYS A 171 -10.75 21.81 18.57
C LYS A 171 -10.92 20.66 19.56
N ILE A 172 -10.15 19.58 19.42
CA ILE A 172 -10.21 18.42 20.34
C ILE A 172 -9.76 18.83 21.75
N LEU A 173 -8.68 19.62 21.85
CA LEU A 173 -8.13 20.06 23.15
C LEU A 173 -9.06 21.05 23.89
N VAL A 174 -9.83 21.84 23.16
CA VAL A 174 -10.80 22.78 23.76
C VAL A 174 -12.02 22.07 24.36
N HIS A 175 -12.33 20.87 23.92
CA HIS A 175 -13.47 20.07 24.39
C HIS A 175 -13.10 18.99 25.43
N GLN A 176 -11.85 18.93 25.88
CA GLN A 176 -11.39 18.13 27.03
C GLN A 176 -11.27 18.97 28.29
#